data_31bbd93b536f2e07c07ce65aaf072852
#
_entry.id   31bbd93b536f2e07c07ce65aaf072852
#
_cell.length_a   1.000
_cell.length_b   1.000
_cell.length_c   1.000
_cell.angle_alpha   90.00
_cell.angle_beta   90.00
_cell.angle_gamma   90.00
#
_symmetry.space_group_name_H-M   'P 1'
#
loop_
_entity.id
_entity.type
_entity.pdbx_description
1 polymer ?
#
loop_
_entity_poly.entity_id
_entity_poly.type
_entity_poly.pdbx_seq_one_letter_code
_entity_poly.pdbx_strand_id
1 'polypeptide(L)'
;VLLLNRVLTTEVGKSMSHSGLGWQEITETVARRIGQENVVAILWGKPAGELRKYFREEFVIESPHPSPLAAYRGFFGSQPFSRCNSILEANGIQPIRW
;
A
#
# COMPACT_ATOMS: atom_id res chain seq x y z
N VAL A 1 -4.51 -11.50 -0.40
CA VAL A 1 -4.02 -10.16 -0.81
C VAL A 1 -5.22 -9.24 -1.02
N LEU A 2 -5.16 -8.06 -0.44
CA LEU A 2 -6.15 -7.01 -0.67
C LEU A 2 -5.49 -5.88 -1.46
N LEU A 3 -6.06 -5.58 -2.62
CA LEU A 3 -5.64 -4.44 -3.43
C LEU A 3 -6.58 -3.28 -3.14
N LEU A 4 -6.04 -2.18 -2.63
CA LEU A 4 -6.86 -1.05 -2.21
C LEU A 4 -6.23 0.27 -2.64
N ASN A 5 -6.99 1.09 -3.34
CA ASN A 5 -6.60 2.48 -3.63
C ASN A 5 -7.11 3.40 -2.53
N ARG A 6 -6.41 4.53 -2.30
CA ARG A 6 -6.85 5.55 -1.34
C ARG A 6 -8.14 6.23 -1.78
N VAL A 7 -8.28 6.45 -3.08
CA VAL A 7 -9.46 7.06 -3.70
C VAL A 7 -10.02 6.06 -4.69
N LEU A 8 -11.27 5.67 -4.52
CA LEU A 8 -11.86 4.54 -5.24
C LEU A 8 -12.64 4.93 -6.49
N THR A 9 -12.84 6.23 -6.72
CA THR A 9 -13.53 6.72 -7.92
C THR A 9 -12.78 7.87 -8.56
N THR A 10 -13.03 8.06 -9.84
CA THR A 10 -12.54 9.21 -10.59
C THR A 10 -13.52 9.51 -11.72
N GLU A 11 -13.52 10.74 -12.20
CA GLU A 11 -14.28 11.12 -13.38
C GLU A 11 -13.54 10.60 -14.62
N VAL A 12 -14.31 10.12 -15.59
CA VAL A 12 -13.74 9.59 -16.84
C VAL A 12 -12.83 10.65 -17.49
N GLY A 13 -11.61 10.25 -17.83
CA GLY A 13 -10.63 11.13 -18.46
C GLY A 13 -9.99 12.16 -17.55
N LYS A 14 -10.33 12.17 -16.24
CA LYS A 14 -9.79 13.13 -15.27
C LYS A 14 -9.17 12.41 -14.09
N SER A 15 -7.90 12.02 -14.23
CA SER A 15 -7.17 11.32 -13.18
C SER A 15 -7.20 12.12 -11.86
N MET A 16 -7.46 11.40 -10.75
CA MET A 16 -7.50 11.94 -9.39
C MET A 16 -8.55 13.03 -9.15
N SER A 17 -9.55 13.16 -10.02
CA SER A 17 -10.59 14.20 -9.89
C SER A 17 -11.43 14.06 -8.62
N HIS A 18 -11.53 12.86 -8.05
CA HIS A 18 -12.32 12.61 -6.83
C HIS A 18 -11.46 12.52 -5.56
N SER A 19 -10.23 13.02 -5.58
CA SER A 19 -9.37 12.98 -4.39
C SER A 19 -9.88 13.83 -3.23
N GLY A 20 -10.80 14.75 -3.47
CA GLY A 20 -11.40 15.60 -2.44
C GLY A 20 -12.79 15.17 -1.98
N LEU A 21 -13.28 13.98 -2.36
CA LEU A 21 -14.65 13.55 -2.05
C LEU A 21 -14.80 12.78 -0.73
N GLY A 22 -13.74 12.65 0.08
CA GLY A 22 -13.84 11.95 1.36
C GLY A 22 -13.49 10.47 1.31
N TRP A 23 -13.04 9.93 0.17
CA TRP A 23 -12.59 8.55 0.06
C TRP A 23 -11.46 8.22 1.04
N GLN A 24 -10.60 9.22 1.33
CA GLN A 24 -9.48 9.02 2.24
C GLN A 24 -9.92 8.59 3.64
N GLU A 25 -11.02 9.13 4.16
CA GLU A 25 -11.55 8.72 5.46
C GLU A 25 -12.00 7.25 5.44
N ILE A 26 -12.64 6.82 4.36
CA ILE A 26 -13.12 5.45 4.22
C ILE A 26 -11.94 4.48 4.15
N THR A 27 -10.96 4.77 3.29
CA THR A 27 -9.79 3.90 3.12
C THR A 27 -8.89 3.90 4.36
N GLU A 28 -8.81 5.01 5.08
CA GLU A 28 -8.12 5.06 6.38
C GLU A 28 -8.80 4.16 7.41
N THR A 29 -10.13 4.15 7.44
CA THR A 29 -10.88 3.28 8.35
C THR A 29 -10.58 1.81 8.07
N VAL A 30 -10.53 1.43 6.79
CA VAL A 30 -10.16 0.07 6.38
C VAL A 30 -8.74 -0.24 6.84
N ALA A 31 -7.78 0.64 6.54
CA ALA A 31 -6.37 0.44 6.92
C ALA A 31 -6.20 0.32 8.43
N ARG A 32 -6.88 1.17 9.18
CA ARG A 32 -6.83 1.13 10.65
C ARG A 32 -7.33 -0.21 11.18
N ARG A 33 -8.38 -0.75 10.57
CA ARG A 33 -8.97 -2.02 11.01
C ARG A 33 -8.05 -3.20 10.70
N ILE A 34 -7.56 -3.30 9.47
CA ILE A 34 -6.69 -4.42 9.07
C ILE A 34 -5.29 -4.31 9.65
N GLY A 35 -4.81 -3.11 9.95
CA GLY A 35 -3.50 -2.88 10.54
C GLY A 35 -3.35 -3.44 11.96
N GLN A 36 -4.45 -3.80 12.61
CA GLN A 36 -4.42 -4.45 13.91
C GLN A 36 -4.06 -5.93 13.83
N GLU A 37 -4.05 -6.48 12.63
CA GLU A 37 -3.76 -7.90 12.39
C GLU A 37 -2.35 -8.07 11.83
N ASN A 38 -1.91 -9.32 11.66
CA ASN A 38 -0.59 -9.64 11.10
C ASN A 38 -0.62 -9.52 9.58
N VAL A 39 -0.69 -8.30 9.09
CA VAL A 39 -0.80 -7.99 7.67
C VAL A 39 0.39 -7.14 7.23
N VAL A 40 1.07 -7.57 6.16
CA VAL A 40 2.12 -6.77 5.55
C VAL A 40 1.48 -5.73 4.64
N ALA A 41 1.85 -4.47 4.82
CA ALA A 41 1.37 -3.37 4.00
C ALA A 41 2.45 -2.97 3.01
N ILE A 42 2.13 -3.07 1.72
CA ILE A 42 2.97 -2.54 0.65
C ILE A 42 2.35 -1.21 0.23
N LEU A 43 3.06 -0.13 0.52
CA LEU A 43 2.56 1.23 0.31
C LEU A 43 3.31 1.88 -0.86
N TRP A 44 2.60 2.11 -1.94
CA TRP A 44 3.16 2.69 -3.16
C TRP A 44 2.79 4.17 -3.29
N GLY A 45 3.81 5.02 -3.21
CA GLY A 45 3.65 6.47 -3.37
C GLY A 45 3.21 7.16 -2.10
N LYS A 46 3.21 8.49 -2.15
CA LYS A 46 2.94 9.32 -0.98
C LYS A 46 1.55 9.15 -0.40
N PRO A 47 0.45 9.12 -1.20
CA PRO A 47 -0.88 8.94 -0.62
C PRO A 47 -1.04 7.64 0.13
N ALA A 48 -0.48 6.54 -0.38
CA ALA A 48 -0.49 5.27 0.33
C ALA A 48 0.39 5.33 1.58
N GLY A 49 1.52 6.00 1.49
CA GLY A 49 2.45 6.16 2.62
C GLY A 49 1.83 6.84 3.83
N GLU A 50 0.80 7.65 3.65
CA GLU A 50 0.07 8.26 4.76
C GLU A 50 -0.59 7.25 5.68
N LEU A 51 -0.82 6.01 5.20
CA LEU A 51 -1.42 4.94 6.00
C LEU A 51 -0.42 4.19 6.87
N ARG A 52 0.88 4.49 6.74
CA ARG A 52 1.94 3.81 7.49
C ARG A 52 1.66 3.74 8.98
N LYS A 53 1.14 4.81 9.56
CA LYS A 53 0.88 4.92 11.00
C LYS A 53 -0.14 3.91 11.53
N TYR A 54 -0.92 3.26 10.67
CA TYR A 54 -1.91 2.28 11.08
C TYR A 54 -1.38 0.85 11.10
N PHE A 55 -0.15 0.64 10.65
CA PHE A 55 0.48 -0.67 10.58
C PHE A 55 1.70 -0.72 11.49
N ARG A 56 2.07 -1.92 11.94
CA ARG A 56 3.33 -2.10 12.65
C ARG A 56 4.49 -1.79 11.71
N GLU A 57 5.50 -1.12 12.20
CA GLU A 57 6.63 -0.69 11.39
C GLU A 57 7.32 -1.87 10.69
N GLU A 58 7.49 -2.99 11.38
CA GLU A 58 8.12 -4.17 10.84
C GLU A 58 7.31 -4.85 9.72
N PHE A 59 6.04 -4.51 9.56
CA PHE A 59 5.17 -5.02 8.50
C PHE A 59 4.98 -4.04 7.34
N VAL A 60 5.68 -2.90 7.36
CA VAL A 60 5.51 -1.87 6.33
C VAL A 60 6.63 -1.93 5.31
N ILE A 61 6.26 -1.93 4.03
CA ILE A 61 7.17 -1.80 2.90
C ILE A 61 6.72 -0.57 2.10
N GLU A 62 7.57 0.43 2.01
CA GLU A 62 7.30 1.64 1.23
C GLU A 62 8.20 1.72 0.03
N SER A 63 7.66 2.19 -1.09
CA SER A 63 8.45 2.54 -2.27
C SER A 63 7.69 3.54 -3.11
N PRO A 64 8.36 4.22 -4.06
CA PRO A 64 7.67 4.99 -5.06
C PRO A 64 6.69 4.12 -5.85
N HIS A 65 5.69 4.75 -6.44
CA HIS A 65 4.68 4.05 -7.22
C HIS A 65 5.30 3.42 -8.47
N PRO A 66 4.83 2.24 -8.91
CA PRO A 66 5.34 1.58 -10.12
C PRO A 66 4.93 2.24 -11.44
N SER A 67 4.13 3.31 -11.42
CA SER A 67 3.74 3.99 -12.65
C SER A 67 4.95 4.57 -13.38
N PRO A 68 4.88 4.77 -14.71
CA PRO A 68 6.00 5.36 -15.48
C PRO A 68 6.45 6.72 -14.94
N LEU A 69 5.57 7.46 -14.26
CA LEU A 69 5.90 8.77 -13.71
C LEU A 69 6.80 8.72 -12.49
N ALA A 70 6.85 7.59 -11.79
CA ALA A 70 7.56 7.48 -10.52
C ALA A 70 8.47 6.25 -10.42
N ALA A 71 8.36 5.28 -11.33
CA ALA A 71 9.07 4.00 -11.23
C ALA A 71 10.59 4.16 -11.11
N TYR A 72 11.17 5.10 -11.85
CA TYR A 72 12.61 5.35 -11.82
C TYR A 72 13.09 6.01 -10.53
N ARG A 73 12.20 6.49 -9.68
CA ARG A 73 12.55 7.16 -8.42
C ARG A 73 12.81 6.18 -7.28
N GLY A 74 12.79 4.87 -7.56
CA GLY A 74 13.10 3.87 -6.55
C GLY A 74 12.19 2.66 -6.52
N PHE A 75 11.18 2.56 -7.39
CA PHE A 75 10.38 1.33 -7.46
C PHE A 75 11.21 0.18 -8.01
N PHE A 76 11.95 0.40 -9.10
CA PHE A 76 12.83 -0.63 -9.65
C PHE A 76 13.90 -0.98 -8.62
N GLY A 77 14.05 -2.27 -8.33
CA GLY A 77 14.98 -2.76 -7.33
C GLY A 77 14.44 -2.75 -5.89
N SER A 78 13.24 -2.23 -5.65
CA SER A 78 12.64 -2.21 -4.30
C SER A 78 12.23 -3.61 -3.81
N GLN A 79 11.98 -4.55 -4.72
CA GLN A 79 11.67 -5.95 -4.42
C GLN A 79 10.53 -6.13 -3.39
N PRO A 80 9.37 -5.46 -3.56
CA PRO A 80 8.36 -5.45 -2.51
C PRO A 80 7.78 -6.84 -2.24
N PHE A 81 7.64 -7.67 -3.27
CA PHE A 81 7.02 -8.98 -3.13
C PHE A 81 7.93 -9.98 -2.41
N SER A 82 9.21 -10.00 -2.74
CA SER A 82 10.20 -10.83 -2.03
C SER A 82 10.34 -10.39 -0.57
N ARG A 83 10.38 -9.09 -0.33
CA ARG A 83 10.46 -8.54 1.03
C ARG A 83 9.21 -8.85 1.84
N CYS A 84 8.04 -8.81 1.20
CA CYS A 84 6.79 -9.20 1.85
C CYS A 84 6.87 -10.64 2.35
N ASN A 85 7.30 -11.57 1.51
CA ASN A 85 7.43 -12.97 1.90
C ASN A 85 8.46 -13.17 2.99
N SER A 86 9.57 -12.43 2.94
CA SER A 86 10.59 -12.51 4.01
C SER A 86 10.00 -12.07 5.36
N ILE A 87 9.19 -11.03 5.39
CA ILE A 87 8.54 -10.58 6.62
C ILE A 87 7.54 -11.61 7.12
N LEU A 88 6.73 -12.18 6.22
CA LEU A 88 5.76 -13.21 6.59
C LEU A 88 6.45 -14.42 7.20
N GLU A 89 7.49 -14.93 6.55
CA GLU A 89 8.24 -16.09 7.03
C GLU A 89 8.90 -15.82 8.38
N ALA A 90 9.47 -14.63 8.57
CA ALA A 90 10.11 -14.26 9.83
C ALA A 90 9.10 -14.23 11.00
N ASN A 91 7.81 -14.09 10.70
CA ASN A 91 6.75 -14.06 11.71
C ASN A 91 5.94 -15.36 11.75
N GLY A 92 6.44 -16.44 11.13
CA GLY A 92 5.78 -17.74 11.15
C GLY A 92 4.51 -17.80 10.31
N ILE A 93 4.35 -16.90 9.35
CA ILE A 93 3.18 -16.82 8.48
C ILE A 93 3.57 -17.38 7.12
N GLN A 94 2.64 -18.12 6.50
CA GLN A 94 2.88 -18.72 5.20
C GLN A 94 3.13 -17.64 4.15
N PRO A 95 4.19 -17.75 3.32
CA PRO A 95 4.45 -16.81 2.26
C PRO A 95 3.39 -16.86 1.16
N ILE A 96 3.28 -15.77 0.42
CA ILE A 96 2.33 -15.66 -0.68
C ILE A 96 2.95 -16.22 -1.95
N ARG A 97 2.16 -16.94 -2.70
CA ARG A 97 2.54 -17.42 -4.03
C ARG A 97 2.10 -16.38 -5.05
N TRP A 98 3.03 -15.48 -5.33
CA TRP A 98 2.77 -14.38 -6.29
C TRP A 98 2.62 -14.88 -7.76
#